data_188e12d6b2384728af635ba891e20d50
#
_entry.id   188e12d6b2384728af635ba891e20d50
#
_cell.length_a   1.000
_cell.length_b   1.000
_cell.length_c   1.000
_cell.angle_alpha   90.00
_cell.angle_beta   90.00
_cell.angle_gamma   90.00
#
_symmetry.space_group_name_H-M   'P 1'
#
loop_
_entity.id
_entity.type
_entity.pdbx_description
1 polymer ?
#
loop_
_entity_poly.entity_id
_entity_poly.type
_entity_poly.pdbx_seq_one_letter_code
_entity_poly.pdbx_strand_id
1 'polypeptide(L)'
;MPQETTNLRNLREPVRFKRALTLLLMTLVLPGSAQIVAGSRKAGRWVWRVVAGLVAIVIFFVILGLIWRSGTINILARPGTLRIVQVLLILLAIGWAALFVDAYRLGQPLTLERNHRLMTSIMDGVLIFVVVGALIYASVIVNTQRDFVASVFGNGQKSKADKGRYNVLLMGGDSGADRIGTRPDSMTLASIDADTGRTVLIGLPRNLAKVPFPAGTAMAKQFPEGFKWNKCAAECLLNAVYTYAADHKNLFPGDANPGETATMQAIEAVTGLKLNYYVLIDLAGFRDLLNAVGGITLDIGKRVPIGGGSSPIKGYIEAGKNQHLDGYHALWFARSRAESSDYERMARQKCVMSAMLNQLSPQTVLTKFQGIASASKQVVKTNIPAGELGTFTDLALDAKKLPVSSFSAVPPLIHTGDPDFALIRTKVAEAIAKSESLDKEGSGGDGKTSSTPRSSTSKAPTTSTTKKPSTKKPTSSPTTPAAGVDDVASICKA
;
A
#
# COMPACT_ATOMS: atom_id res chain seq x y z
N MET A 1 29.04 -2.27 56.19
CA MET A 1 29.30 -0.87 56.57
C MET A 1 28.01 -0.09 56.44
N PRO A 2 27.49 0.49 57.56
CA PRO A 2 26.32 1.36 57.50
C PRO A 2 26.72 2.62 56.72
N GLN A 3 25.94 2.96 55.72
CA GLN A 3 26.13 4.22 55.00
C GLN A 3 25.81 5.38 55.94
N GLU A 4 26.80 6.24 56.17
CA GLU A 4 26.56 7.58 56.75
C GLU A 4 25.48 8.27 55.92
N THR A 5 24.28 8.32 56.45
CA THR A 5 23.22 9.16 55.97
C THR A 5 23.67 10.58 56.20
N THR A 6 24.36 11.17 55.21
CA THR A 6 24.72 12.59 55.22
C THR A 6 23.46 13.37 55.58
N ASN A 7 23.50 14.04 56.74
CA ASN A 7 22.32 14.70 57.29
C ASN A 7 21.98 15.88 56.40
N LEU A 8 21.08 15.67 55.41
CA LEU A 8 20.75 16.61 54.33
C LEU A 8 20.27 17.96 54.83
N ARG A 9 19.83 18.01 56.10
CA ARG A 9 19.41 19.25 56.78
C ARG A 9 20.56 20.22 57.00
N ASN A 10 21.82 19.73 57.04
CA ASN A 10 23.02 20.55 57.26
C ASN A 10 23.59 21.15 55.95
N LEU A 11 23.07 20.79 54.77
CA LEU A 11 23.49 21.36 53.52
C LEU A 11 22.86 22.74 53.31
N ARG A 12 23.60 23.68 52.65
CA ARG A 12 23.07 25.00 52.27
C ARG A 12 21.89 24.82 51.32
N GLU A 13 20.88 25.62 51.43
CA GLU A 13 19.62 25.56 50.70
C GLU A 13 19.82 25.46 49.16
N PRO A 14 20.70 26.26 48.49
CA PRO A 14 20.93 26.14 47.05
C PRO A 14 21.47 24.75 46.63
N VAL A 15 22.21 24.08 47.51
CA VAL A 15 22.72 22.72 47.22
C VAL A 15 21.60 21.70 47.27
N ARG A 16 20.67 21.83 48.22
CA ARG A 16 19.48 20.96 48.30
C ARG A 16 18.58 21.09 47.12
N PHE A 17 18.35 22.33 46.66
CA PHE A 17 17.57 22.62 45.46
C PHE A 17 18.21 22.01 44.22
N LYS A 18 19.53 22.28 43.96
CA LYS A 18 20.27 21.69 42.82
C LYS A 18 20.21 20.17 42.84
N ARG A 19 20.35 19.53 44.03
CA ARG A 19 20.23 18.09 44.16
C ARG A 19 18.85 17.58 43.75
N ALA A 20 17.76 18.21 44.22
CA ALA A 20 16.41 17.81 43.85
C ALA A 20 16.19 17.89 42.34
N LEU A 21 16.62 18.99 41.70
CA LEU A 21 16.55 19.17 40.26
C LEU A 21 17.40 18.13 39.51
N THR A 22 18.63 17.85 39.97
CA THR A 22 19.49 16.84 39.35
C THR A 22 18.86 15.44 39.41
N LEU A 23 18.20 15.07 40.50
CA LEU A 23 17.53 13.76 40.59
C LEU A 23 16.37 13.63 39.62
N LEU A 24 15.59 14.70 39.40
CA LEU A 24 14.54 14.71 38.36
C LEU A 24 15.11 14.59 36.96
N LEU A 25 16.17 15.36 36.63
CA LEU A 25 16.84 15.29 35.33
C LEU A 25 17.51 13.93 35.08
N MET A 26 18.11 13.34 36.12
CA MET A 26 18.67 11.98 36.06
C MET A 26 17.59 10.94 35.75
N THR A 27 16.40 11.08 36.33
CA THR A 27 15.25 10.20 36.08
C THR A 27 14.72 10.36 34.65
N LEU A 28 14.79 11.60 34.09
CA LEU A 28 14.40 11.85 32.70
C LEU A 28 15.33 11.14 31.71
N VAL A 29 16.65 11.27 31.89
CA VAL A 29 17.65 10.74 30.93
C VAL A 29 17.89 9.25 31.14
N LEU A 30 18.02 8.82 32.39
CA LEU A 30 18.31 7.43 32.77
C LEU A 30 17.39 6.99 33.89
N PRO A 31 16.22 6.39 33.57
CA PRO A 31 15.27 5.94 34.57
C PRO A 31 15.91 4.94 35.53
N GLY A 32 15.68 5.17 36.82
CA GLY A 32 16.30 4.38 37.89
C GLY A 32 17.62 4.92 38.45
N SER A 33 18.27 5.88 37.76
CA SER A 33 19.56 6.44 38.20
C SER A 33 19.43 7.24 39.51
N ALA A 34 18.38 8.05 39.70
CA ALA A 34 18.09 8.77 40.92
C ALA A 34 17.93 7.82 42.09
N GLN A 35 17.26 6.67 41.93
CA GLN A 35 17.06 5.62 42.93
C GLN A 35 18.40 4.94 43.31
N ILE A 36 19.34 4.77 42.35
CA ILE A 36 20.66 4.21 42.63
C ILE A 36 21.48 5.16 43.49
N VAL A 37 21.43 6.46 43.18
CA VAL A 37 22.26 7.49 43.85
C VAL A 37 21.71 7.89 45.20
N ALA A 38 20.41 8.12 45.32
CA ALA A 38 19.80 8.75 46.50
C ALA A 38 18.78 7.86 47.21
N GLY A 39 18.41 6.70 46.69
CA GLY A 39 17.36 5.82 47.20
C GLY A 39 17.82 4.38 47.38
N SER A 40 16.93 3.45 47.07
CA SER A 40 17.19 2.01 47.15
C SER A 40 18.01 1.53 45.94
N ARG A 41 19.28 1.18 46.14
CA ARG A 41 20.15 0.61 45.11
C ARG A 41 19.58 -0.68 44.49
N LYS A 42 18.80 -1.45 45.27
CA LYS A 42 18.16 -2.66 44.73
C LYS A 42 17.07 -2.33 43.72
N ALA A 43 16.18 -1.40 44.03
CA ALA A 43 15.11 -0.95 43.19
C ALA A 43 15.66 -0.25 41.90
N GLY A 44 16.61 0.67 42.04
CA GLY A 44 17.23 1.35 40.88
C GLY A 44 17.94 0.39 39.93
N ARG A 45 18.67 -0.63 40.46
CA ARG A 45 19.30 -1.67 39.62
C ARG A 45 18.29 -2.53 38.90
N TRP A 46 17.14 -2.82 39.51
CA TRP A 46 16.07 -3.59 38.86
C TRP A 46 15.48 -2.79 37.72
N VAL A 47 15.12 -1.51 37.92
CA VAL A 47 14.65 -0.59 36.86
C VAL A 47 15.65 -0.52 35.74
N TRP A 48 16.93 -0.36 36.05
CA TRP A 48 17.98 -0.27 35.04
C TRP A 48 18.10 -1.55 34.18
N ARG A 49 17.94 -2.73 34.80
CA ARG A 49 17.89 -4.00 34.06
C ARG A 49 16.69 -4.08 33.12
N VAL A 50 15.51 -3.62 33.57
CA VAL A 50 14.32 -3.59 32.73
C VAL A 50 14.51 -2.65 31.54
N VAL A 51 15.01 -1.45 31.79
CA VAL A 51 15.28 -0.47 30.73
C VAL A 51 16.34 -1.00 29.76
N ALA A 52 17.45 -1.55 30.27
CA ALA A 52 18.48 -2.16 29.42
C ALA A 52 17.93 -3.32 28.57
N GLY A 53 17.05 -4.14 29.14
CA GLY A 53 16.35 -5.22 28.42
C GLY A 53 15.45 -4.68 27.30
N LEU A 54 14.69 -3.61 27.56
CA LEU A 54 13.86 -2.97 26.54
C LEU A 54 14.71 -2.36 25.41
N VAL A 55 15.80 -1.68 25.76
CA VAL A 55 16.75 -1.13 24.77
C VAL A 55 17.38 -2.25 23.93
N ALA A 56 17.77 -3.36 24.57
CA ALA A 56 18.31 -4.53 23.87
C ALA A 56 17.29 -5.14 22.90
N ILE A 57 16.00 -5.22 23.29
CA ILE A 57 14.94 -5.67 22.39
C ILE A 57 14.78 -4.73 21.20
N VAL A 58 14.79 -3.42 21.41
CA VAL A 58 14.72 -2.44 20.32
C VAL A 58 15.91 -2.59 19.36
N ILE A 59 17.13 -2.66 19.90
CA ILE A 59 18.35 -2.87 19.11
C ILE A 59 18.27 -4.19 18.34
N PHE A 60 17.80 -5.26 18.97
CA PHE A 60 17.60 -6.56 18.31
C PHE A 60 16.67 -6.44 17.10
N PHE A 61 15.49 -5.78 17.24
CA PHE A 61 14.58 -5.59 16.12
C PHE A 61 15.11 -4.66 15.05
N VAL A 62 15.92 -3.66 15.41
CA VAL A 62 16.62 -2.81 14.42
C VAL A 62 17.63 -3.64 13.61
N ILE A 63 18.46 -4.43 14.27
CA ILE A 63 19.44 -5.31 13.60
C ILE A 63 18.70 -6.35 12.74
N LEU A 64 17.66 -6.97 13.29
CA LEU A 64 16.83 -7.93 12.55
C LEU A 64 16.20 -7.27 11.31
N GLY A 65 15.74 -6.02 11.42
CA GLY A 65 15.18 -5.27 10.30
C GLY A 65 16.20 -4.90 9.23
N LEU A 66 17.46 -4.76 9.59
CA LEU A 66 18.55 -4.54 8.63
C LEU A 66 18.94 -5.84 7.89
N ILE A 67 18.87 -7.00 8.57
CA ILE A 67 19.24 -8.31 8.02
C ILE A 67 18.05 -8.97 7.31
N TRP A 68 16.87 -8.91 7.92
CA TRP A 68 15.66 -9.59 7.43
C TRP A 68 14.43 -8.68 7.53
N ARG A 69 14.39 -7.73 6.61
CA ARG A 69 13.40 -6.65 6.58
C ARG A 69 11.95 -7.14 6.51
N SER A 70 11.63 -8.02 5.53
CA SER A 70 10.26 -8.52 5.34
C SER A 70 9.77 -9.30 6.56
N GLY A 71 10.60 -10.17 7.14
CA GLY A 71 10.25 -10.92 8.33
C GLY A 71 9.99 -10.01 9.53
N THR A 72 10.81 -8.98 9.71
CA THR A 72 10.65 -8.02 10.80
C THR A 72 9.34 -7.24 10.65
N ILE A 73 9.04 -6.75 9.45
CA ILE A 73 7.76 -6.07 9.17
C ILE A 73 6.58 -7.03 9.40
N ASN A 74 6.66 -8.28 8.95
CA ASN A 74 5.62 -9.28 9.13
C ASN A 74 5.36 -9.59 10.62
N ILE A 75 6.40 -9.59 11.47
CA ILE A 75 6.26 -9.79 12.92
C ILE A 75 5.63 -8.55 13.56
N LEU A 76 6.16 -7.35 13.25
CA LEU A 76 5.73 -6.09 13.87
C LEU A 76 4.33 -5.65 13.41
N ALA A 77 3.92 -5.97 12.19
CA ALA A 77 2.60 -5.63 11.66
C ALA A 77 1.47 -6.51 12.22
N ARG A 78 1.77 -7.64 12.90
CA ARG A 78 0.71 -8.48 13.46
C ARG A 78 -0.08 -7.74 14.54
N PRO A 79 -1.42 -7.80 14.51
CA PRO A 79 -2.25 -7.12 15.51
C PRO A 79 -1.92 -7.52 16.96
N GLY A 80 -1.52 -8.80 17.18
CA GLY A 80 -1.08 -9.30 18.48
C GLY A 80 0.21 -8.63 18.98
N THR A 81 1.21 -8.48 18.09
CA THR A 81 2.48 -7.79 18.42
C THR A 81 2.23 -6.33 18.74
N LEU A 82 1.42 -5.64 17.93
CA LEU A 82 1.04 -4.25 18.19
C LEU A 82 0.33 -4.08 19.54
N ARG A 83 -0.53 -5.03 19.92
CA ARG A 83 -1.18 -5.01 21.23
C ARG A 83 -0.18 -5.15 22.37
N ILE A 84 0.81 -6.04 22.24
CA ILE A 84 1.88 -6.19 23.22
C ILE A 84 2.66 -4.87 23.37
N VAL A 85 3.05 -4.25 22.25
CA VAL A 85 3.75 -2.95 22.25
C VAL A 85 2.90 -1.86 22.92
N GLN A 86 1.60 -1.79 22.63
CA GLN A 86 0.67 -0.87 23.26
C GLN A 86 0.65 -1.03 24.79
N VAL A 87 0.49 -2.26 25.29
CA VAL A 87 0.47 -2.54 26.72
C VAL A 87 1.80 -2.17 27.37
N LEU A 88 2.93 -2.49 26.72
CA LEU A 88 4.26 -2.12 27.21
C LEU A 88 4.44 -0.61 27.32
N LEU A 89 3.97 0.17 26.36
CA LEU A 89 4.02 1.65 26.42
C LEU A 89 3.21 2.19 27.60
N ILE A 90 2.03 1.64 27.88
CA ILE A 90 1.20 2.03 29.03
C ILE A 90 1.90 1.67 30.33
N LEU A 91 2.44 0.46 30.45
CA LEU A 91 3.19 0.05 31.64
C LEU A 91 4.44 0.91 31.87
N LEU A 92 5.13 1.28 30.78
CA LEU A 92 6.28 2.17 30.82
C LEU A 92 5.88 3.57 31.27
N ALA A 93 4.74 4.10 30.81
CA ALA A 93 4.20 5.39 31.26
C ALA A 93 3.92 5.41 32.76
N ILE A 94 3.27 4.36 33.28
CA ILE A 94 2.98 4.20 34.72
C ILE A 94 4.28 4.09 35.53
N GLY A 95 5.22 3.24 35.05
CA GLY A 95 6.52 3.06 35.69
C GLY A 95 7.34 4.35 35.75
N TRP A 96 7.36 5.12 34.64
CA TRP A 96 8.09 6.39 34.60
C TRP A 96 7.47 7.45 35.50
N ALA A 97 6.12 7.55 35.55
CA ALA A 97 5.42 8.41 36.49
C ALA A 97 5.79 8.07 37.94
N ALA A 98 5.80 6.78 38.28
CA ALA A 98 6.19 6.32 39.62
C ALA A 98 7.65 6.68 39.96
N LEU A 99 8.57 6.58 38.98
CA LEU A 99 9.97 6.95 39.15
C LEU A 99 10.17 8.47 39.38
N PHE A 100 9.40 9.31 38.70
CA PHE A 100 9.42 10.77 38.94
C PHE A 100 8.90 11.12 40.34
N VAL A 101 7.75 10.56 40.74
CA VAL A 101 7.22 10.75 42.10
C VAL A 101 8.22 10.31 43.15
N ASP A 102 8.91 9.18 42.93
CA ASP A 102 9.93 8.69 43.87
C ASP A 102 11.18 9.58 43.88
N ALA A 103 11.67 10.03 42.69
CA ALA A 103 12.77 10.99 42.59
C ALA A 103 12.46 12.33 43.26
N TYR A 104 11.22 12.82 43.13
CA TYR A 104 10.73 13.99 43.85
C TYR A 104 10.79 13.78 45.38
N ARG A 105 10.32 12.63 45.90
CA ARG A 105 10.41 12.28 47.33
C ARG A 105 11.86 12.22 47.81
N LEU A 106 12.75 11.61 47.03
CA LEU A 106 14.19 11.51 47.34
C LEU A 106 14.88 12.89 47.37
N GLY A 107 14.38 13.85 46.61
CA GLY A 107 14.80 15.26 46.60
C GLY A 107 14.44 15.98 47.89
N GLN A 108 13.60 15.43 48.78
CA GLN A 108 13.11 16.02 50.03
C GLN A 108 12.55 17.44 49.88
N PRO A 109 11.57 17.70 49.01
CA PRO A 109 11.09 19.04 48.71
C PRO A 109 10.53 19.80 49.90
N LEU A 110 10.09 19.07 50.95
CA LEU A 110 9.59 19.69 52.17
C LEU A 110 10.67 20.43 52.98
N THR A 111 11.96 20.15 52.72
CA THR A 111 13.09 20.87 53.33
C THR A 111 13.54 22.12 52.58
N LEU A 112 12.94 22.42 51.45
CA LEU A 112 13.24 23.59 50.60
C LEU A 112 12.37 24.78 51.00
N GLU A 113 12.86 25.98 50.71
CA GLU A 113 12.05 27.20 50.82
C GLU A 113 10.84 27.15 49.90
N ARG A 114 9.80 27.89 50.23
CA ARG A 114 8.50 27.85 49.50
C ARG A 114 8.64 28.00 47.99
N ASN A 115 9.48 28.93 47.55
CA ASN A 115 9.67 29.20 46.10
C ASN A 115 10.39 28.03 45.40
N HIS A 116 11.47 27.51 45.97
CA HIS A 116 12.19 26.36 45.42
C HIS A 116 11.39 25.07 45.47
N ARG A 117 10.57 24.89 46.53
CA ARG A 117 9.64 23.76 46.63
C ARG A 117 8.58 23.83 45.55
N LEU A 118 7.99 25.03 45.33
CA LEU A 118 7.01 25.20 44.25
C LEU A 118 7.62 24.92 42.86
N MET A 119 8.82 25.45 42.62
CA MET A 119 9.56 25.23 41.37
C MET A 119 9.88 23.75 41.11
N THR A 120 10.33 23.01 42.11
CA THR A 120 10.58 21.54 41.98
C THR A 120 9.29 20.77 41.74
N SER A 121 8.18 21.16 42.43
CA SER A 121 6.87 20.51 42.21
C SER A 121 6.31 20.78 40.81
N ILE A 122 6.43 21.99 40.31
CA ILE A 122 6.01 22.34 38.94
C ILE A 122 6.87 21.59 37.94
N MET A 123 8.20 21.57 38.14
CA MET A 123 9.11 20.84 37.26
C MET A 123 8.77 19.35 37.20
N ASP A 124 8.55 18.70 38.33
CA ASP A 124 8.16 17.29 38.41
C ASP A 124 6.84 17.04 37.67
N GLY A 125 5.82 17.87 37.95
CA GLY A 125 4.52 17.77 37.27
C GLY A 125 4.63 17.95 35.75
N VAL A 126 5.45 18.92 35.29
CA VAL A 126 5.70 19.14 33.85
C VAL A 126 6.43 17.94 33.23
N LEU A 127 7.46 17.39 33.89
CA LEU A 127 8.19 16.22 33.40
C LEU A 127 7.30 14.99 33.32
N ILE A 128 6.47 14.73 34.34
CA ILE A 128 5.47 13.65 34.31
C ILE A 128 4.53 13.88 33.13
N PHE A 129 3.95 15.08 33.02
CA PHE A 129 2.99 15.37 31.95
C PHE A 129 3.59 15.16 30.56
N VAL A 130 4.82 15.65 30.31
CA VAL A 130 5.50 15.52 29.00
C VAL A 130 5.84 14.05 28.70
N VAL A 131 6.48 13.35 29.62
CA VAL A 131 6.94 11.97 29.38
C VAL A 131 5.77 11.00 29.31
N VAL A 132 4.85 11.07 30.27
CA VAL A 132 3.67 10.19 30.31
C VAL A 132 2.75 10.52 29.13
N GLY A 133 2.54 11.81 28.83
CA GLY A 133 1.77 12.26 27.69
C GLY A 133 2.33 11.74 26.37
N ALA A 134 3.66 11.80 26.18
CA ALA A 134 4.31 11.28 24.99
C ALA A 134 4.14 9.76 24.85
N LEU A 135 4.30 9.00 25.95
CA LEU A 135 4.12 7.54 25.95
C LEU A 135 2.67 7.11 25.70
N ILE A 136 1.71 7.81 26.30
CA ILE A 136 0.28 7.59 26.05
C ILE A 136 -0.07 7.94 24.59
N TYR A 137 0.44 9.06 24.07
CA TYR A 137 0.25 9.43 22.67
C TYR A 137 0.82 8.37 21.71
N ALA A 138 2.03 7.87 21.98
CA ALA A 138 2.61 6.74 21.24
C ALA A 138 1.74 5.48 21.31
N SER A 139 1.17 5.17 22.48
CA SER A 139 0.23 4.06 22.67
C SER A 139 -1.03 4.21 21.83
N VAL A 140 -1.58 5.43 21.71
CA VAL A 140 -2.74 5.73 20.85
C VAL A 140 -2.40 5.54 19.38
N ILE A 141 -1.21 5.98 18.94
CA ILE A 141 -0.72 5.75 17.57
C ILE A 141 -0.66 4.25 17.26
N VAL A 142 -0.04 3.46 18.14
CA VAL A 142 0.08 1.99 17.98
C VAL A 142 -1.30 1.33 17.95
N ASN A 143 -2.25 1.77 18.79
CA ASN A 143 -3.62 1.27 18.76
C ASN A 143 -4.31 1.57 17.43
N THR A 144 -4.19 2.81 16.93
CA THR A 144 -4.77 3.20 15.64
C THR A 144 -4.18 2.37 14.49
N GLN A 145 -2.87 2.13 14.52
CA GLN A 145 -2.20 1.27 13.54
C GLN A 145 -2.69 -0.18 13.61
N ARG A 146 -2.85 -0.73 14.83
CA ARG A 146 -3.41 -2.08 15.02
C ARG A 146 -4.81 -2.19 14.45
N ASP A 147 -5.69 -1.24 14.76
CA ASP A 147 -7.08 -1.24 14.33
C ASP A 147 -7.18 -1.10 12.80
N PHE A 148 -6.31 -0.29 12.19
CA PHE A 148 -6.18 -0.19 10.74
C PHE A 148 -5.75 -1.52 10.12
N VAL A 149 -4.66 -2.12 10.60
CA VAL A 149 -4.19 -3.41 10.08
C VAL A 149 -5.25 -4.50 10.25
N ALA A 150 -5.93 -4.55 11.38
CA ALA A 150 -6.99 -5.54 11.65
C ALA A 150 -8.24 -5.32 10.78
N SER A 151 -8.56 -4.07 10.44
CA SER A 151 -9.76 -3.74 9.65
C SER A 151 -9.55 -3.92 8.13
N VAL A 152 -8.34 -3.65 7.63
CA VAL A 152 -8.01 -3.72 6.19
C VAL A 152 -7.45 -5.08 5.80
N PHE A 153 -6.48 -5.59 6.55
CA PHE A 153 -5.79 -6.85 6.25
C PHE A 153 -6.45 -7.99 7.02
N GLY A 154 -7.18 -8.81 6.30
CA GLY A 154 -7.94 -9.91 6.89
C GLY A 154 -7.04 -10.94 7.61
N ASN A 155 -7.70 -11.84 8.36
CA ASN A 155 -7.08 -13.04 8.92
C ASN A 155 -6.94 -14.15 7.86
N GLY A 156 -6.78 -13.78 6.56
CA GLY A 156 -6.63 -14.70 5.46
C GLY A 156 -5.45 -15.64 5.65
N GLN A 157 -5.55 -16.82 5.07
CA GLN A 157 -4.42 -17.75 5.04
C GLN A 157 -3.37 -17.25 4.05
N LYS A 158 -2.09 -17.43 4.41
CA LYS A 158 -0.99 -17.17 3.49
C LYS A 158 -1.12 -18.05 2.25
N SER A 159 -1.12 -17.41 1.08
CA SER A 159 -1.08 -18.10 -0.20
C SER A 159 0.36 -18.19 -0.69
N LYS A 160 0.77 -19.35 -1.15
CA LYS A 160 2.07 -19.51 -1.82
C LYS A 160 1.99 -18.93 -3.23
N ALA A 161 3.10 -18.39 -3.71
CA ALA A 161 3.23 -18.00 -5.12
C ALA A 161 2.86 -19.18 -6.03
N ASP A 162 2.03 -18.90 -7.04
CA ASP A 162 1.69 -19.90 -8.06
C ASP A 162 2.68 -19.76 -9.22
N LYS A 163 3.41 -20.84 -9.52
CA LYS A 163 4.47 -20.84 -10.55
C LYS A 163 5.47 -19.70 -10.41
N GLY A 164 5.88 -19.38 -9.16
CA GLY A 164 6.81 -18.30 -8.86
C GLY A 164 6.22 -16.90 -8.90
N ARG A 165 4.89 -16.76 -8.99
CA ARG A 165 4.25 -15.43 -9.09
C ARG A 165 3.11 -15.26 -8.09
N TYR A 166 2.98 -14.05 -7.57
CA TYR A 166 1.79 -13.62 -6.83
C TYR A 166 0.82 -12.91 -7.78
N ASN A 167 -0.38 -13.46 -7.90
CA ASN A 167 -1.44 -12.90 -8.75
C ASN A 167 -2.46 -12.20 -7.86
N VAL A 168 -2.46 -10.87 -7.91
CA VAL A 168 -3.30 -9.99 -7.08
C VAL A 168 -4.32 -9.28 -7.96
N LEU A 169 -5.61 -9.51 -7.70
CA LEU A 169 -6.69 -8.83 -8.40
C LEU A 169 -6.93 -7.45 -7.79
N LEU A 170 -6.72 -6.41 -8.57
CA LEU A 170 -7.01 -5.03 -8.20
C LEU A 170 -8.36 -4.64 -8.79
N MET A 171 -9.32 -4.33 -7.91
CA MET A 171 -10.68 -3.93 -8.28
C MET A 171 -10.97 -2.52 -7.82
N GLY A 172 -11.44 -1.68 -8.75
CA GLY A 172 -12.00 -0.37 -8.44
C GLY A 172 -13.53 -0.46 -8.45
N GLY A 173 -14.15 -0.29 -7.28
CA GLY A 173 -15.60 -0.36 -7.14
C GLY A 173 -16.26 1.02 -7.10
N ASP A 174 -17.42 1.18 -7.73
CA ASP A 174 -18.27 2.36 -7.59
C ASP A 174 -19.36 2.07 -6.55
N SER A 175 -18.99 2.10 -5.27
CA SER A 175 -19.90 2.03 -4.14
C SER A 175 -20.23 3.45 -3.67
N GLY A 176 -21.15 4.14 -4.37
CA GLY A 176 -21.71 5.42 -3.93
C GLY A 176 -22.89 5.22 -2.97
N ALA A 177 -23.15 6.23 -2.10
CA ALA A 177 -24.29 6.22 -1.17
C ALA A 177 -25.66 6.03 -1.85
N ASP A 178 -25.75 6.30 -3.15
CA ASP A 178 -26.96 6.24 -3.95
C ASP A 178 -27.08 4.97 -4.84
N ARG A 179 -26.20 3.97 -4.66
CA ARG A 179 -26.19 2.76 -5.48
C ARG A 179 -26.31 1.49 -4.65
N ILE A 180 -27.26 0.65 -5.02
CA ILE A 180 -27.43 -0.68 -4.45
C ILE A 180 -26.35 -1.61 -5.05
N GLY A 181 -25.43 -2.09 -4.21
CA GLY A 181 -24.39 -3.06 -4.56
C GLY A 181 -23.09 -2.44 -5.11
N THR A 182 -21.98 -3.13 -4.86
CA THR A 182 -20.66 -2.78 -5.41
C THR A 182 -20.53 -3.39 -6.80
N ARG A 183 -20.27 -2.57 -7.81
CA ARG A 183 -19.90 -3.04 -9.16
C ARG A 183 -18.45 -2.65 -9.44
N PRO A 184 -17.53 -3.61 -9.59
CA PRO A 184 -16.16 -3.30 -10.02
C PRO A 184 -16.17 -2.79 -11.45
N ASP A 185 -15.87 -1.50 -11.64
CA ASP A 185 -15.76 -0.86 -12.96
C ASP A 185 -14.33 -0.86 -13.51
N SER A 186 -13.37 -1.22 -12.68
CA SER A 186 -11.96 -1.42 -13.04
C SER A 186 -11.49 -2.76 -12.49
N MET A 187 -10.95 -3.61 -13.36
CA MET A 187 -10.39 -4.91 -12.99
C MET A 187 -9.04 -5.08 -13.68
N THR A 188 -8.00 -5.13 -12.88
CA THR A 188 -6.63 -5.35 -13.34
C THR A 188 -5.99 -6.43 -12.49
N LEU A 189 -5.48 -7.48 -13.12
CA LEU A 189 -4.71 -8.50 -12.45
C LEU A 189 -3.23 -8.11 -12.49
N ALA A 190 -2.63 -7.91 -11.34
CA ALA A 190 -1.20 -7.71 -11.17
C ALA A 190 -0.54 -9.08 -10.93
N SER A 191 0.22 -9.57 -11.90
CA SER A 191 1.05 -10.76 -11.77
C SER A 191 2.47 -10.32 -11.43
N ILE A 192 2.91 -10.63 -10.22
CA ILE A 192 4.16 -10.14 -9.61
C ILE A 192 5.10 -11.33 -9.45
N ASP A 193 6.28 -11.28 -10.02
CA ASP A 193 7.32 -12.26 -9.81
C ASP A 193 7.75 -12.25 -8.33
N ALA A 194 7.81 -13.43 -7.71
CA ALA A 194 8.03 -13.56 -6.27
C ALA A 194 9.48 -13.27 -5.84
N ASP A 195 10.44 -13.34 -6.77
CA ASP A 195 11.85 -13.16 -6.52
C ASP A 195 12.34 -11.77 -6.92
N THR A 196 11.88 -11.27 -8.08
CA THR A 196 12.36 -10.00 -8.66
C THR A 196 11.41 -8.83 -8.44
N GLY A 197 10.14 -9.09 -8.11
CA GLY A 197 9.08 -8.08 -8.05
C GLY A 197 8.60 -7.60 -9.42
N ARG A 198 9.16 -8.12 -10.54
CA ARG A 198 8.75 -7.72 -11.89
C ARG A 198 7.27 -7.98 -12.11
N THR A 199 6.56 -6.95 -12.53
CA THR A 199 5.10 -6.92 -12.57
C THR A 199 4.57 -6.86 -13.99
N VAL A 200 3.56 -7.69 -14.26
CA VAL A 200 2.73 -7.64 -15.48
C VAL A 200 1.31 -7.25 -15.09
N LEU A 201 0.81 -6.14 -15.65
CA LEU A 201 -0.56 -5.69 -15.45
C LEU A 201 -1.47 -6.20 -16.56
N ILE A 202 -2.43 -7.05 -16.21
CA ILE A 202 -3.40 -7.65 -17.11
C ILE A 202 -4.73 -6.92 -16.93
N GLY A 203 -5.08 -6.04 -17.85
CA GLY A 203 -6.32 -5.27 -17.85
C GLY A 203 -7.47 -6.07 -18.45
N LEU A 204 -8.54 -6.25 -17.67
CA LEU A 204 -9.75 -6.95 -18.09
C LEU A 204 -10.90 -5.95 -18.25
N PRO A 205 -11.51 -5.84 -19.45
CA PRO A 205 -12.64 -4.97 -19.65
C PRO A 205 -13.83 -5.42 -18.80
N ARG A 206 -14.48 -4.47 -18.13
CA ARG A 206 -15.66 -4.73 -17.30
C ARG A 206 -16.85 -5.33 -18.07
N ASN A 207 -16.88 -5.11 -19.39
CA ASN A 207 -17.94 -5.54 -20.31
C ASN A 207 -17.60 -6.84 -21.06
N LEU A 208 -16.69 -7.68 -20.56
CA LEU A 208 -16.51 -9.04 -21.06
C LEU A 208 -17.78 -9.85 -20.83
N ALA A 209 -18.37 -10.36 -21.93
CA ALA A 209 -19.55 -11.22 -21.90
C ALA A 209 -19.16 -12.70 -21.77
N LYS A 210 -20.14 -13.54 -21.42
CA LYS A 210 -20.01 -15.01 -21.41
C LYS A 210 -18.85 -15.54 -20.54
N VAL A 211 -18.52 -14.82 -19.47
CA VAL A 211 -17.36 -15.13 -18.61
C VAL A 211 -17.46 -16.54 -18.04
N PRO A 212 -16.46 -17.42 -18.26
CA PRO A 212 -16.47 -18.78 -17.71
C PRO A 212 -16.14 -18.79 -16.21
N PHE A 213 -16.42 -19.94 -15.58
CA PHE A 213 -16.05 -20.19 -14.18
C PHE A 213 -15.30 -21.54 -14.08
N PRO A 214 -14.41 -21.72 -13.09
CA PRO A 214 -13.72 -22.97 -12.87
C PRO A 214 -14.72 -24.10 -12.56
N ALA A 215 -14.47 -25.29 -13.11
CA ALA A 215 -15.29 -26.45 -12.89
C ALA A 215 -15.48 -26.78 -11.38
N GLY A 216 -16.67 -27.19 -10.98
CA GLY A 216 -16.99 -27.52 -9.60
C GLY A 216 -17.42 -26.34 -8.72
N THR A 217 -17.21 -25.10 -9.16
CA THR A 217 -17.67 -23.91 -8.41
C THR A 217 -19.19 -23.75 -8.48
N ALA A 218 -19.76 -23.01 -7.52
CA ALA A 218 -21.19 -22.71 -7.50
C ALA A 218 -21.62 -21.96 -8.76
N MET A 219 -20.81 -20.99 -9.20
CA MET A 219 -21.09 -20.22 -10.41
C MET A 219 -21.00 -21.07 -11.69
N ALA A 220 -20.09 -22.04 -11.77
CA ALA A 220 -20.01 -22.97 -12.91
C ALA A 220 -21.26 -23.87 -12.99
N LYS A 221 -21.80 -24.29 -11.85
CA LYS A 221 -23.05 -25.08 -11.80
C LYS A 221 -24.25 -24.24 -12.23
N GLN A 222 -24.30 -22.97 -11.82
CA GLN A 222 -25.38 -22.03 -12.16
C GLN A 222 -25.31 -21.55 -13.60
N PHE A 223 -24.08 -21.40 -14.16
CA PHE A 223 -23.80 -20.90 -15.51
C PHE A 223 -22.83 -21.83 -16.25
N PRO A 224 -23.26 -23.04 -16.63
CA PRO A 224 -22.36 -24.04 -17.25
C PRO A 224 -21.79 -23.58 -18.60
N GLU A 225 -22.48 -22.68 -19.29
CA GLU A 225 -22.04 -22.10 -20.57
C GLU A 225 -21.43 -20.70 -20.43
N GLY A 226 -20.97 -20.32 -19.23
CA GLY A 226 -20.49 -19.01 -18.89
C GLY A 226 -21.59 -18.05 -18.42
N PHE A 227 -21.16 -16.91 -17.88
CA PHE A 227 -22.05 -15.89 -17.32
C PHE A 227 -22.83 -15.20 -18.45
N LYS A 228 -23.82 -15.90 -18.93
CA LYS A 228 -24.75 -15.43 -19.96
C LYS A 228 -26.16 -15.76 -19.50
N TRP A 229 -27.13 -14.94 -19.83
CA TRP A 229 -28.51 -15.34 -19.80
C TRP A 229 -29.55 -14.29 -19.36
N ASN A 230 -30.84 -14.61 -19.56
CA ASN A 230 -32.03 -13.81 -19.24
C ASN A 230 -32.32 -13.63 -17.71
N LYS A 231 -31.58 -14.30 -16.82
CA LYS A 231 -31.74 -14.15 -15.36
C LYS A 231 -30.81 -13.11 -14.71
N CYS A 232 -29.83 -12.59 -15.40
CA CYS A 232 -28.96 -11.55 -14.86
C CYS A 232 -29.34 -10.14 -15.37
N ALA A 233 -30.65 -9.85 -15.39
CA ALA A 233 -31.22 -8.53 -15.64
C ALA A 233 -30.41 -7.68 -16.66
N ALA A 234 -30.46 -8.06 -17.93
CA ALA A 234 -29.96 -7.36 -19.11
C ALA A 234 -28.45 -7.30 -19.33
N GLU A 235 -27.57 -7.46 -18.35
CA GLU A 235 -26.13 -7.33 -18.53
C GLU A 235 -25.33 -8.37 -17.77
N CYS A 236 -25.24 -9.62 -18.34
CA CYS A 236 -24.35 -10.65 -17.83
C CYS A 236 -22.90 -10.38 -18.26
N LEU A 237 -22.34 -9.30 -17.74
CA LEU A 237 -20.97 -8.87 -18.01
C LEU A 237 -20.08 -9.13 -16.80
N LEU A 238 -18.76 -9.15 -17.00
CA LEU A 238 -17.79 -9.44 -15.95
C LEU A 238 -18.02 -8.60 -14.68
N ASN A 239 -18.33 -7.31 -14.81
CA ASN A 239 -18.58 -6.44 -13.65
C ASN A 239 -19.88 -6.77 -12.87
N ALA A 240 -20.79 -7.50 -13.46
CA ALA A 240 -22.02 -7.93 -12.79
C ALA A 240 -21.85 -9.23 -11.97
N VAL A 241 -20.77 -9.98 -12.18
CA VAL A 241 -20.46 -11.21 -11.42
C VAL A 241 -20.41 -10.94 -9.93
N TYR A 242 -19.75 -9.84 -9.53
CA TYR A 242 -19.64 -9.44 -8.12
C TYR A 242 -21.03 -9.25 -7.47
N THR A 243 -21.86 -8.41 -8.07
CA THR A 243 -23.18 -8.09 -7.54
C THR A 243 -24.07 -9.32 -7.54
N TYR A 244 -24.05 -10.10 -8.61
CA TYR A 244 -24.82 -11.34 -8.69
C TYR A 244 -24.51 -12.29 -7.53
N ALA A 245 -23.22 -12.56 -7.26
CA ALA A 245 -22.82 -13.44 -6.18
C ALA A 245 -23.13 -12.85 -4.79
N ALA A 246 -22.98 -11.54 -4.62
CA ALA A 246 -23.29 -10.85 -3.37
C ALA A 246 -24.80 -10.89 -3.05
N ASP A 247 -25.65 -10.88 -4.07
CA ASP A 247 -27.12 -10.99 -3.95
C ASP A 247 -27.59 -12.45 -3.77
N HIS A 248 -26.80 -13.42 -4.22
CA HIS A 248 -27.11 -14.86 -4.16
C HIS A 248 -26.20 -15.61 -3.16
N LYS A 249 -26.16 -15.13 -1.91
CA LYS A 249 -25.32 -15.70 -0.84
C LYS A 249 -25.60 -17.18 -0.56
N ASN A 250 -26.80 -17.65 -0.87
CA ASN A 250 -27.18 -19.07 -0.75
C ASN A 250 -26.33 -20.00 -1.63
N LEU A 251 -25.72 -19.48 -2.71
CA LEU A 251 -24.77 -20.24 -3.55
C LEU A 251 -23.38 -20.39 -2.89
N PHE A 252 -23.08 -19.61 -1.86
CA PHE A 252 -21.80 -19.52 -1.19
C PHE A 252 -21.92 -19.74 0.33
N PRO A 253 -22.39 -20.90 0.78
CA PRO A 253 -22.59 -21.14 2.20
C PRO A 253 -21.27 -21.02 2.97
N GLY A 254 -21.27 -20.18 4.02
CA GLY A 254 -20.09 -19.92 4.85
C GLY A 254 -19.07 -18.92 4.28
N ASP A 255 -19.24 -18.42 3.07
CA ASP A 255 -18.40 -17.38 2.50
C ASP A 255 -18.91 -15.99 2.92
N ALA A 256 -18.08 -15.23 3.60
CA ALA A 256 -18.38 -13.86 4.01
C ALA A 256 -18.32 -12.85 2.84
N ASN A 257 -17.62 -13.19 1.76
CA ASN A 257 -17.31 -12.30 0.64
C ASN A 257 -17.59 -12.96 -0.73
N PRO A 258 -18.83 -13.40 -1.00
CA PRO A 258 -19.16 -14.16 -2.20
C PRO A 258 -18.93 -13.38 -3.50
N GLY A 259 -19.09 -12.04 -3.49
CA GLY A 259 -18.83 -11.20 -4.65
C GLY A 259 -17.38 -11.22 -5.07
N GLU A 260 -16.47 -11.06 -4.11
CA GLU A 260 -15.03 -11.14 -4.31
C GLU A 260 -14.62 -12.53 -4.78
N THR A 261 -15.11 -13.58 -4.12
CA THR A 261 -14.81 -14.97 -4.46
C THR A 261 -15.23 -15.32 -5.89
N ALA A 262 -16.47 -15.01 -6.26
CA ALA A 262 -16.97 -15.29 -7.62
C ALA A 262 -16.20 -14.49 -8.69
N THR A 263 -15.85 -13.23 -8.39
CA THR A 263 -15.06 -12.41 -9.33
C THR A 263 -13.64 -12.96 -9.51
N MET A 264 -12.98 -13.38 -8.42
CA MET A 264 -11.67 -14.05 -8.52
C MET A 264 -11.77 -15.32 -9.37
N GLN A 265 -12.75 -16.20 -9.11
CA GLN A 265 -12.97 -17.42 -9.90
C GLN A 265 -13.21 -17.13 -11.39
N ALA A 266 -14.01 -16.09 -11.69
CA ALA A 266 -14.24 -15.67 -13.07
C ALA A 266 -12.92 -15.26 -13.76
N ILE A 267 -12.11 -14.47 -13.09
CA ILE A 267 -10.83 -13.98 -13.63
C ILE A 267 -9.80 -15.11 -13.74
N GLU A 268 -9.78 -16.06 -12.81
CA GLU A 268 -8.98 -17.29 -12.93
C GLU A 268 -9.33 -18.06 -14.21
N ALA A 269 -10.62 -18.26 -14.47
CA ALA A 269 -11.06 -18.97 -15.67
C ALA A 269 -10.77 -18.20 -16.97
N VAL A 270 -10.88 -16.87 -16.94
CA VAL A 270 -10.56 -15.99 -18.08
C VAL A 270 -9.07 -15.98 -18.39
N THR A 271 -8.22 -15.86 -17.37
CA THR A 271 -6.76 -15.63 -17.55
C THR A 271 -5.95 -16.93 -17.54
N GLY A 272 -6.49 -18.01 -16.94
CA GLY A 272 -5.77 -19.26 -16.72
C GLY A 272 -4.76 -19.19 -15.57
N LEU A 273 -4.75 -18.10 -14.80
CA LEU A 273 -3.88 -17.91 -13.65
C LEU A 273 -4.63 -18.18 -12.36
N LYS A 274 -3.99 -18.82 -11.40
CA LYS A 274 -4.52 -18.95 -10.04
C LYS A 274 -4.30 -17.63 -9.30
N LEU A 275 -5.35 -17.06 -8.71
CA LEU A 275 -5.28 -15.82 -7.95
C LEU A 275 -4.93 -16.10 -6.48
N ASN A 276 -4.01 -15.31 -5.95
CA ASN A 276 -3.59 -15.40 -4.55
C ASN A 276 -4.44 -14.49 -3.68
N TYR A 277 -4.62 -13.23 -4.12
CA TYR A 277 -5.25 -12.19 -3.34
C TYR A 277 -6.07 -11.23 -4.19
N TYR A 278 -6.92 -10.46 -3.51
CA TYR A 278 -7.58 -9.32 -4.12
C TYR A 278 -7.39 -8.05 -3.27
N VAL A 279 -7.52 -6.91 -3.91
CA VAL A 279 -7.66 -5.59 -3.30
C VAL A 279 -8.83 -4.90 -3.99
N LEU A 280 -9.85 -4.57 -3.22
CA LEU A 280 -10.99 -3.78 -3.67
C LEU A 280 -10.90 -2.40 -3.03
N ILE A 281 -10.89 -1.35 -3.84
CA ILE A 281 -10.89 0.03 -3.38
C ILE A 281 -12.06 0.78 -4.01
N ASP A 282 -12.80 1.54 -3.22
CA ASP A 282 -13.85 2.40 -3.76
C ASP A 282 -13.30 3.77 -4.20
N LEU A 283 -14.15 4.58 -4.85
CA LEU A 283 -13.76 5.87 -5.39
C LEU A 283 -13.30 6.87 -4.31
N ALA A 284 -13.98 6.86 -3.15
CA ALA A 284 -13.64 7.76 -2.05
C ALA A 284 -12.29 7.40 -1.46
N GLY A 285 -12.03 6.11 -1.21
CA GLY A 285 -10.77 5.66 -0.70
C GLY A 285 -9.61 5.82 -1.64
N PHE A 286 -9.82 5.62 -2.92
CA PHE A 286 -8.79 5.89 -3.90
C PHE A 286 -8.36 7.37 -3.86
N ARG A 287 -9.34 8.30 -3.85
CA ARG A 287 -9.09 9.74 -3.72
C ARG A 287 -8.33 10.06 -2.43
N ASP A 288 -8.82 9.54 -1.32
CA ASP A 288 -8.30 9.87 0.00
C ASP A 288 -6.92 9.24 0.25
N LEU A 289 -6.68 8.02 -0.29
CA LEU A 289 -5.35 7.40 -0.31
C LEU A 289 -4.35 8.29 -1.05
N LEU A 290 -4.69 8.75 -2.25
CA LEU A 290 -3.80 9.59 -3.04
C LEU A 290 -3.56 10.95 -2.37
N ASN A 291 -4.58 11.58 -1.79
CA ASN A 291 -4.42 12.81 -1.01
C ASN A 291 -3.49 12.60 0.19
N ALA A 292 -3.65 11.50 0.93
CA ALA A 292 -2.83 11.19 2.09
C ALA A 292 -1.35 11.02 1.75
N VAL A 293 -1.05 10.42 0.59
CA VAL A 293 0.35 10.23 0.15
C VAL A 293 0.93 11.47 -0.56
N GLY A 294 0.10 12.47 -0.86
CA GLY A 294 0.53 13.73 -1.48
C GLY A 294 0.35 13.78 -2.99
N GLY A 295 -0.55 12.96 -3.56
CA GLY A 295 -0.83 12.91 -4.98
C GLY A 295 0.16 12.05 -5.77
N ILE A 296 0.02 12.09 -7.11
CA ILE A 296 0.92 11.44 -8.08
C ILE A 296 1.27 12.41 -9.20
N THR A 297 2.40 12.17 -9.85
CA THR A 297 2.86 12.94 -11.00
C THR A 297 2.95 12.03 -12.23
N LEU A 298 2.37 12.43 -13.35
CA LEU A 298 2.42 11.66 -14.59
C LEU A 298 2.32 12.57 -15.82
N ASP A 299 2.70 12.04 -16.98
CA ASP A 299 2.52 12.72 -18.25
C ASP A 299 1.08 12.52 -18.74
N ILE A 300 0.47 13.56 -19.27
CA ILE A 300 -0.89 13.57 -19.81
C ILE A 300 -0.83 13.93 -21.30
N GLY A 301 -1.05 12.96 -22.16
CA GLY A 301 -0.96 13.16 -23.61
C GLY A 301 -2.13 13.96 -24.18
N LYS A 302 -3.33 13.80 -23.61
CA LYS A 302 -4.57 14.46 -24.05
C LYS A 302 -5.35 14.96 -22.84
N ARG A 303 -5.96 16.16 -22.94
CA ARG A 303 -6.82 16.68 -21.87
C ARG A 303 -7.95 15.71 -21.52
N VAL A 304 -8.32 15.62 -20.26
CA VAL A 304 -9.35 14.71 -19.76
C VAL A 304 -10.45 15.48 -19.04
N PRO A 305 -11.73 15.33 -19.45
CA PRO A 305 -12.85 16.03 -18.81
C PRO A 305 -13.05 15.60 -17.35
N ILE A 306 -13.34 16.55 -16.48
CA ILE A 306 -13.80 16.36 -15.11
C ILE A 306 -15.33 16.39 -15.13
N GLY A 307 -15.94 15.20 -15.05
CA GLY A 307 -17.38 15.04 -15.25
C GLY A 307 -17.69 14.15 -16.44
N GLY A 308 -18.91 14.30 -16.96
CA GLY A 308 -19.44 13.53 -18.10
C GLY A 308 -20.31 12.34 -17.67
N GLY A 309 -20.95 11.71 -18.63
CA GLY A 309 -22.01 10.74 -18.40
C GLY A 309 -23.28 11.43 -17.91
N SER A 310 -23.76 11.07 -16.70
CA SER A 310 -24.92 11.73 -16.07
C SER A 310 -24.55 13.03 -15.33
N SER A 311 -23.27 13.36 -15.22
CA SER A 311 -22.78 14.56 -14.53
C SER A 311 -22.29 15.61 -15.51
N PRO A 312 -22.54 16.91 -15.30
CA PRO A 312 -22.01 17.97 -16.16
C PRO A 312 -20.47 17.99 -16.11
N ILE A 313 -19.84 18.37 -17.22
CA ILE A 313 -18.40 18.63 -17.28
C ILE A 313 -18.14 19.92 -16.50
N LYS A 314 -17.31 19.85 -15.43
CA LYS A 314 -16.97 20.95 -14.55
C LYS A 314 -15.62 21.59 -14.86
N GLY A 315 -14.82 20.98 -15.73
CA GLY A 315 -13.47 21.42 -16.10
C GLY A 315 -12.70 20.32 -16.80
N TYR A 316 -11.41 20.53 -16.98
CA TYR A 316 -10.50 19.61 -17.64
C TYR A 316 -9.20 19.46 -16.86
N ILE A 317 -8.64 18.27 -16.94
CA ILE A 317 -7.25 18.00 -16.58
C ILE A 317 -6.46 18.20 -17.87
N GLU A 318 -5.59 19.20 -17.89
CA GLU A 318 -4.91 19.60 -19.12
C GLU A 318 -3.78 18.64 -19.49
N ALA A 319 -3.50 18.55 -20.79
CA ALA A 319 -2.36 17.81 -21.31
C ALA A 319 -1.04 18.47 -20.89
N GLY A 320 -0.03 17.68 -20.59
CA GLY A 320 1.29 18.18 -20.21
C GLY A 320 2.19 17.11 -19.63
N LYS A 321 3.49 17.41 -19.58
CA LYS A 321 4.48 16.55 -18.92
C LYS A 321 4.53 16.86 -17.42
N ASN A 322 4.81 15.84 -16.61
CA ASN A 322 4.99 15.97 -15.16
C ASN A 322 3.82 16.67 -14.45
N GLN A 323 2.59 16.39 -14.90
CA GLN A 323 1.39 16.95 -14.26
C GLN A 323 1.18 16.31 -12.90
N HIS A 324 1.13 17.15 -11.86
CA HIS A 324 0.82 16.71 -10.49
C HIS A 324 -0.70 16.63 -10.32
N LEU A 325 -1.18 15.45 -9.95
CA LEU A 325 -2.59 15.19 -9.68
C LEU A 325 -2.78 14.87 -8.21
N ASP A 326 -3.64 15.62 -7.53
CA ASP A 326 -4.18 15.25 -6.23
C ASP A 326 -5.17 14.07 -6.37
N GLY A 327 -5.73 13.60 -5.27
CA GLY A 327 -6.64 12.47 -5.30
C GLY A 327 -7.90 12.72 -6.13
N TYR A 328 -8.42 13.95 -6.17
CA TYR A 328 -9.60 14.30 -6.97
C TYR A 328 -9.29 14.25 -8.47
N HIS A 329 -8.22 14.89 -8.89
CA HIS A 329 -7.84 14.93 -10.31
C HIS A 329 -7.38 13.56 -10.81
N ALA A 330 -6.62 12.80 -10.00
CA ALA A 330 -6.20 11.44 -10.33
C ALA A 330 -7.40 10.49 -10.45
N LEU A 331 -8.42 10.63 -9.60
CA LEU A 331 -9.66 9.86 -9.68
C LEU A 331 -10.40 10.16 -11.00
N TRP A 332 -10.55 11.45 -11.35
CA TRP A 332 -11.21 11.82 -12.61
C TRP A 332 -10.40 11.40 -13.84
N PHE A 333 -9.07 11.50 -13.79
CA PHE A 333 -8.20 11.00 -14.84
C PHE A 333 -8.41 9.50 -15.11
N ALA A 334 -8.53 8.70 -14.04
CA ALA A 334 -8.75 7.26 -14.13
C ALA A 334 -10.20 6.87 -14.45
N ARG A 335 -11.19 7.75 -14.20
CA ARG A 335 -12.63 7.43 -14.29
C ARG A 335 -13.31 7.99 -15.51
N SER A 336 -12.92 9.18 -15.99
CA SER A 336 -13.62 9.88 -17.04
C SER A 336 -13.75 9.05 -18.33
N ARG A 337 -14.95 9.06 -18.91
CA ARG A 337 -15.28 8.46 -20.22
C ARG A 337 -15.81 9.48 -21.21
N ALA A 338 -16.02 10.72 -20.74
CA ALA A 338 -16.43 11.80 -21.64
C ALA A 338 -15.30 12.07 -22.65
N GLU A 339 -15.66 12.28 -23.87
CA GLU A 339 -14.74 12.51 -25.00
C GLU A 339 -13.71 11.39 -25.23
N SER A 340 -13.95 10.17 -24.67
CA SER A 340 -13.01 9.05 -24.78
C SER A 340 -13.73 7.69 -24.71
N SER A 341 -13.04 6.65 -25.16
CA SER A 341 -13.52 5.28 -25.09
C SER A 341 -13.30 4.66 -23.71
N ASP A 342 -13.99 3.55 -23.43
CA ASP A 342 -13.75 2.74 -22.23
C ASP A 342 -12.32 2.17 -22.17
N TYR A 343 -11.75 1.91 -23.35
CA TYR A 343 -10.38 1.39 -23.48
C TYR A 343 -9.30 2.44 -23.20
N GLU A 344 -9.51 3.70 -23.61
CA GLU A 344 -8.63 4.82 -23.22
C GLU A 344 -8.67 5.06 -21.72
N ARG A 345 -9.85 4.90 -21.07
CA ARG A 345 -9.95 4.91 -19.61
C ARG A 345 -9.09 3.81 -18.99
N MET A 346 -9.15 2.58 -19.50
CA MET A 346 -8.32 1.48 -19.01
C MET A 346 -6.82 1.77 -19.17
N ALA A 347 -6.41 2.41 -20.24
CA ALA A 347 -5.03 2.85 -20.44
C ALA A 347 -4.63 3.88 -19.36
N ARG A 348 -5.46 4.90 -19.11
CA ARG A 348 -5.22 5.87 -18.03
C ARG A 348 -5.15 5.23 -16.64
N GLN A 349 -5.98 4.23 -16.36
CA GLN A 349 -5.89 3.48 -15.10
C GLN A 349 -4.54 2.79 -14.92
N LYS A 350 -3.97 2.20 -15.99
CA LYS A 350 -2.62 1.62 -15.93
C LYS A 350 -1.55 2.67 -15.67
N CYS A 351 -1.68 3.86 -16.28
CA CYS A 351 -0.76 4.98 -16.06
C CYS A 351 -0.77 5.40 -14.58
N VAL A 352 -1.96 5.52 -13.98
CA VAL A 352 -2.09 5.83 -12.56
C VAL A 352 -1.47 4.73 -11.70
N MET A 353 -1.73 3.44 -11.99
CA MET A 353 -1.14 2.32 -11.26
C MET A 353 0.39 2.31 -11.36
N SER A 354 0.93 2.55 -12.55
CA SER A 354 2.39 2.64 -12.74
C SER A 354 2.99 3.84 -11.99
N ALA A 355 2.34 5.01 -12.04
CA ALA A 355 2.77 6.17 -11.28
C ALA A 355 2.73 5.90 -9.76
N MET A 356 1.69 5.27 -9.25
CA MET A 356 1.60 4.87 -7.85
C MET A 356 2.73 3.92 -7.48
N LEU A 357 2.96 2.86 -8.25
CA LEU A 357 4.04 1.89 -7.99
C LEU A 357 5.41 2.55 -7.95
N ASN A 358 5.68 3.48 -8.87
CA ASN A 358 6.97 4.14 -8.99
C ASN A 358 7.20 5.26 -7.96
N GLN A 359 6.14 5.94 -7.51
CA GLN A 359 6.26 7.13 -6.67
C GLN A 359 5.95 6.85 -5.20
N LEU A 360 5.01 5.95 -4.90
CA LEU A 360 4.70 5.60 -3.53
C LEU A 360 5.79 4.72 -2.95
N SER A 361 6.33 5.14 -1.81
CA SER A 361 7.23 4.29 -1.04
C SER A 361 6.50 3.69 0.16
N PRO A 362 6.85 2.46 0.58
CA PRO A 362 6.31 1.90 1.82
C PRO A 362 6.53 2.81 3.03
N GLN A 363 7.63 3.57 3.06
CA GLN A 363 7.90 4.55 4.10
C GLN A 363 6.87 5.69 4.09
N THR A 364 6.51 6.21 2.91
CA THR A 364 5.48 7.24 2.77
C THR A 364 4.13 6.73 3.26
N VAL A 365 3.76 5.50 2.90
CA VAL A 365 2.53 4.87 3.36
C VAL A 365 2.54 4.69 4.89
N LEU A 366 3.66 4.25 5.47
CA LEU A 366 3.81 4.08 6.92
C LEU A 366 3.77 5.41 7.68
N THR A 367 4.42 6.45 7.18
CA THR A 367 4.45 7.76 7.87
C THR A 367 3.14 8.52 7.76
N LYS A 368 2.40 8.32 6.68
CA LYS A 368 1.10 8.97 6.43
C LYS A 368 -0.10 8.06 6.75
N PHE A 369 0.15 6.90 7.38
CA PHE A 369 -0.89 5.90 7.62
C PHE A 369 -2.08 6.40 8.44
N GLN A 370 -1.90 7.39 9.34
CA GLN A 370 -3.02 7.96 10.11
C GLN A 370 -4.06 8.63 9.20
N GLY A 371 -3.60 9.39 8.19
CA GLY A 371 -4.48 9.97 7.17
C GLY A 371 -5.18 8.88 6.35
N ILE A 372 -4.45 7.84 5.95
CA ILE A 372 -4.99 6.71 5.22
C ILE A 372 -5.99 5.92 6.09
N ALA A 373 -5.65 5.67 7.35
CA ALA A 373 -6.49 4.91 8.28
C ALA A 373 -7.82 5.62 8.61
N SER A 374 -7.79 6.94 8.77
CA SER A 374 -9.01 7.72 9.02
C SER A 374 -9.93 7.77 7.80
N ALA A 375 -9.35 7.78 6.59
CA ALA A 375 -10.08 7.76 5.33
C ALA A 375 -10.60 6.36 4.96
N SER A 376 -9.90 5.28 5.35
CA SER A 376 -9.99 3.96 4.70
C SER A 376 -10.74 2.88 5.49
N LYS A 377 -11.29 3.15 6.67
CA LYS A 377 -11.92 2.09 7.50
C LYS A 377 -13.06 1.30 6.82
N GLN A 378 -13.63 1.82 5.73
CA GLN A 378 -14.68 1.14 4.95
C GLN A 378 -14.40 1.05 3.45
N VAL A 379 -13.25 1.51 3.00
CA VAL A 379 -12.97 1.92 1.63
C VAL A 379 -12.03 0.97 0.90
N VAL A 380 -11.18 0.24 1.64
CA VAL A 380 -10.28 -0.79 1.10
C VAL A 380 -10.60 -2.12 1.74
N LYS A 381 -10.92 -3.11 0.91
CA LYS A 381 -11.09 -4.51 1.32
C LYS A 381 -10.03 -5.39 0.66
N THR A 382 -9.43 -6.29 1.41
CA THR A 382 -8.48 -7.26 0.87
C THR A 382 -8.50 -8.54 1.70
N ASN A 383 -8.10 -9.64 1.07
CA ASN A 383 -7.81 -10.89 1.76
C ASN A 383 -6.30 -11.13 1.97
N ILE A 384 -5.45 -10.13 1.69
CA ILE A 384 -4.01 -10.20 2.02
C ILE A 384 -3.88 -10.25 3.54
N PRO A 385 -3.25 -11.29 4.12
CA PRO A 385 -3.06 -11.36 5.57
C PRO A 385 -1.98 -10.37 6.03
N ALA A 386 -2.14 -9.82 7.23
CA ALA A 386 -1.17 -8.90 7.83
C ALA A 386 0.27 -9.47 7.88
N GLY A 387 0.40 -10.80 7.98
CA GLY A 387 1.68 -11.49 7.95
C GLY A 387 2.38 -11.57 6.59
N GLU A 388 1.77 -11.05 5.51
CA GLU A 388 2.38 -10.93 4.16
C GLU A 388 2.77 -9.49 3.82
N LEU A 389 2.47 -8.51 4.70
CA LEU A 389 2.77 -7.10 4.44
C LEU A 389 4.24 -6.84 4.17
N GLY A 390 5.16 -7.52 4.87
CA GLY A 390 6.60 -7.41 4.63
C GLY A 390 6.99 -7.95 3.25
N THR A 391 6.45 -9.12 2.88
CA THR A 391 6.68 -9.72 1.56
C THR A 391 6.24 -8.78 0.44
N PHE A 392 5.01 -8.26 0.50
CA PHE A 392 4.51 -7.31 -0.50
C PHE A 392 5.23 -5.95 -0.45
N THR A 393 5.75 -5.56 0.72
CA THR A 393 6.59 -4.35 0.84
C THR A 393 7.90 -4.51 0.08
N ASP A 394 8.58 -5.63 0.24
CA ASP A 394 9.83 -5.91 -0.46
C ASP A 394 9.59 -6.04 -1.98
N LEU A 395 8.57 -6.80 -2.39
CA LEU A 395 8.18 -6.91 -3.79
C LEU A 395 7.83 -5.56 -4.44
N ALA A 396 7.13 -4.67 -3.72
CA ALA A 396 6.82 -3.34 -4.21
C ALA A 396 8.06 -2.46 -4.38
N LEU A 397 9.06 -2.59 -3.49
CA LEU A 397 10.33 -1.87 -3.59
C LEU A 397 11.19 -2.38 -4.74
N ASP A 398 11.19 -3.67 -5.00
CA ASP A 398 11.92 -4.24 -6.12
C ASP A 398 11.20 -3.97 -7.44
N ALA A 399 9.89 -4.10 -7.50
CA ALA A 399 9.06 -3.71 -8.65
C ALA A 399 9.28 -2.26 -9.07
N LYS A 400 9.48 -1.34 -8.12
CA LYS A 400 9.74 0.08 -8.39
C LYS A 400 10.99 0.33 -9.24
N LYS A 401 11.95 -0.57 -9.23
CA LYS A 401 13.21 -0.47 -9.97
C LYS A 401 13.11 -1.00 -11.40
N LEU A 402 11.99 -1.65 -11.74
CA LEU A 402 11.81 -2.41 -12.96
C LEU A 402 10.69 -1.82 -13.83
N PRO A 403 10.78 -1.92 -15.16
CA PRO A 403 9.71 -1.52 -16.04
C PRO A 403 8.50 -2.43 -15.84
N VAL A 404 7.30 -1.83 -15.87
CA VAL A 404 6.03 -2.54 -15.75
C VAL A 404 5.52 -2.90 -17.13
N SER A 405 5.38 -4.20 -17.40
CA SER A 405 4.76 -4.70 -18.63
C SER A 405 3.23 -4.73 -18.49
N SER A 406 2.51 -4.63 -19.60
CA SER A 406 1.06 -4.75 -19.56
C SER A 406 0.47 -5.48 -20.76
N PHE A 407 -0.67 -6.14 -20.51
CA PHE A 407 -1.56 -6.67 -21.54
C PHE A 407 -2.99 -6.17 -21.28
N SER A 408 -3.77 -5.93 -22.33
CA SER A 408 -5.20 -5.63 -22.23
C SER A 408 -6.01 -6.53 -23.13
N ALA A 409 -7.05 -7.15 -22.60
CA ALA A 409 -8.00 -7.95 -23.37
C ALA A 409 -9.04 -7.06 -24.07
N VAL A 410 -8.60 -6.25 -25.03
CA VAL A 410 -9.42 -5.22 -25.70
C VAL A 410 -9.39 -5.36 -27.23
N PRO A 411 -10.37 -4.81 -27.97
CA PRO A 411 -10.33 -4.73 -29.44
C PRO A 411 -9.08 -3.98 -29.94
N PRO A 412 -8.59 -4.31 -31.13
CA PRO A 412 -9.16 -5.28 -32.07
C PRO A 412 -8.83 -6.74 -31.76
N LEU A 413 -7.94 -7.01 -30.79
CA LEU A 413 -7.49 -8.37 -30.48
C LEU A 413 -8.58 -9.22 -29.82
N ILE A 414 -9.33 -8.67 -28.87
CA ILE A 414 -10.39 -9.37 -28.14
C ILE A 414 -11.70 -8.60 -28.28
N HIS A 415 -12.70 -9.22 -28.86
CA HIS A 415 -14.05 -8.68 -28.94
C HIS A 415 -14.81 -8.96 -27.63
N THR A 416 -15.13 -7.92 -26.87
CA THR A 416 -15.68 -8.06 -25.50
C THR A 416 -17.08 -8.70 -25.47
N GLY A 417 -17.87 -8.59 -26.55
CA GLY A 417 -19.18 -9.21 -26.68
C GLY A 417 -19.13 -10.72 -26.97
N ASP A 418 -18.05 -11.18 -27.62
CA ASP A 418 -17.81 -12.58 -27.94
C ASP A 418 -16.31 -12.89 -27.78
N PRO A 419 -15.81 -12.93 -26.55
CA PRO A 419 -14.39 -13.05 -26.28
C PRO A 419 -13.88 -14.47 -26.52
N ASP A 420 -12.73 -14.57 -27.18
CA ASP A 420 -11.95 -15.81 -27.27
C ASP A 420 -11.09 -15.94 -25.99
N PHE A 421 -11.58 -16.71 -25.04
CA PHE A 421 -10.89 -16.94 -23.78
C PHE A 421 -9.61 -17.80 -23.92
N ALA A 422 -9.51 -18.64 -24.96
CA ALA A 422 -8.28 -19.37 -25.23
C ALA A 422 -7.18 -18.43 -25.71
N LEU A 423 -7.52 -17.50 -26.59
CA LEU A 423 -6.61 -16.43 -27.03
C LEU A 423 -6.19 -15.53 -25.86
N ILE A 424 -7.12 -15.15 -24.96
CA ILE A 424 -6.76 -14.36 -23.77
C ILE A 424 -5.72 -15.10 -22.94
N ARG A 425 -5.94 -16.39 -22.60
CA ARG A 425 -4.99 -17.20 -21.82
C ARG A 425 -3.63 -17.30 -22.51
N THR A 426 -3.60 -17.52 -23.82
CA THR A 426 -2.36 -17.55 -24.59
C THR A 426 -1.60 -16.23 -24.49
N LYS A 427 -2.29 -15.10 -24.68
CA LYS A 427 -1.67 -13.76 -24.61
C LYS A 427 -1.21 -13.39 -23.18
N VAL A 428 -1.92 -13.82 -22.17
CA VAL A 428 -1.49 -13.69 -20.76
C VAL A 428 -0.20 -14.47 -20.53
N ALA A 429 -0.13 -15.72 -20.99
CA ALA A 429 1.08 -16.53 -20.85
C ALA A 429 2.27 -15.93 -21.63
N GLU A 430 2.05 -15.44 -22.84
CA GLU A 430 3.08 -14.72 -23.62
C GLU A 430 3.58 -13.46 -22.90
N ALA A 431 2.69 -12.68 -22.28
CA ALA A 431 3.06 -11.48 -21.54
C ALA A 431 3.94 -11.80 -20.33
N ILE A 432 3.61 -12.86 -19.62
CA ILE A 432 4.40 -13.36 -18.47
C ILE A 432 5.76 -13.86 -18.96
N ALA A 433 5.80 -14.73 -19.97
CA ALA A 433 7.04 -15.28 -20.51
C ALA A 433 7.99 -14.19 -21.04
N LYS A 434 7.44 -13.17 -21.74
CA LYS A 434 8.20 -12.00 -22.16
C LYS A 434 8.77 -11.24 -20.97
N SER A 435 7.99 -11.06 -19.90
CA SER A 435 8.46 -10.42 -18.68
C SER A 435 9.61 -11.19 -18.02
N GLU A 436 9.53 -12.51 -17.97
CA GLU A 436 10.57 -13.38 -17.40
C GLU A 436 11.86 -13.44 -18.24
N SER A 437 11.75 -13.31 -19.58
CA SER A 437 12.94 -13.26 -20.43
C SER A 437 13.81 -12.03 -20.16
N LEU A 438 13.20 -10.90 -19.79
CA LEU A 438 13.93 -9.67 -19.44
C LEU A 438 14.76 -9.84 -18.16
N ASP A 439 14.37 -10.72 -17.23
CA ASP A 439 15.15 -11.01 -16.04
C ASP A 439 16.39 -11.87 -16.35
N LYS A 440 16.26 -12.80 -17.31
CA LYS A 440 17.37 -13.64 -17.76
C LYS A 440 18.44 -12.84 -18.51
N GLU A 441 18.03 -11.88 -19.33
CA GLU A 441 18.95 -10.97 -20.04
C GLU A 441 19.69 -10.02 -19.10
N GLY A 442 19.02 -9.52 -18.05
CA GLY A 442 19.62 -8.67 -17.02
C GLY A 442 20.61 -9.39 -16.10
N SER A 443 20.46 -10.70 -15.91
CA SER A 443 21.34 -11.53 -15.06
C SER A 443 22.58 -12.06 -15.80
N GLY A 444 22.62 -11.97 -17.14
CA GLY A 444 23.72 -12.49 -17.98
C GLY A 444 24.87 -11.51 -18.26
N GLY A 445 24.89 -10.34 -17.66
CA GLY A 445 25.78 -9.22 -18.00
C GLY A 445 27.07 -9.09 -17.20
N ASP A 446 27.72 -10.19 -16.77
CA ASP A 446 29.12 -10.14 -16.30
C ASP A 446 29.94 -11.31 -16.88
N GLY A 447 30.46 -11.10 -18.07
CA GLY A 447 31.35 -12.09 -18.65
C GLY A 447 31.63 -11.91 -20.15
N LYS A 448 32.54 -10.96 -20.47
CA LYS A 448 33.48 -10.98 -21.63
C LYS A 448 32.95 -11.12 -23.07
N THR A 449 33.35 -10.18 -23.83
CA THR A 449 34.14 -10.14 -25.07
C THR A 449 33.42 -9.50 -26.25
N SER A 450 33.96 -8.33 -26.54
CA SER A 450 34.09 -7.68 -27.83
C SER A 450 34.06 -8.62 -29.04
N SER A 451 33.10 -8.43 -29.92
CA SER A 451 33.28 -8.70 -31.33
C SER A 451 32.42 -7.75 -32.16
N THR A 452 33.08 -6.77 -32.70
CA THR A 452 32.58 -5.84 -33.72
C THR A 452 32.26 -6.59 -35.00
N PRO A 453 31.10 -6.42 -35.61
CA PRO A 453 30.98 -6.74 -37.05
C PRO A 453 31.19 -5.48 -37.88
N ARG A 454 32.12 -5.64 -38.77
CA ARG A 454 32.63 -4.77 -39.78
C ARG A 454 31.54 -4.30 -40.72
N SER A 455 31.49 -2.97 -40.95
CA SER A 455 30.76 -2.29 -41.99
C SER A 455 31.12 -2.82 -43.38
N SER A 456 30.13 -3.15 -44.18
CA SER A 456 30.26 -3.27 -45.63
C SER A 456 29.39 -2.22 -46.31
N THR A 457 30.08 -1.27 -46.85
CA THR A 457 29.62 -0.22 -47.78
C THR A 457 29.06 -0.82 -49.05
N SER A 458 27.88 -0.42 -49.47
CA SER A 458 27.48 -0.52 -50.87
C SER A 458 26.74 0.75 -51.29
N LYS A 459 27.21 1.28 -52.43
CA LYS A 459 26.88 2.56 -53.04
C LYS A 459 25.44 2.67 -53.54
N ALA A 460 24.95 3.91 -53.51
CA ALA A 460 23.78 4.39 -54.22
C ALA A 460 23.95 4.37 -55.75
N PRO A 461 22.86 4.49 -56.49
CA PRO A 461 22.76 5.65 -57.37
C PRO A 461 21.46 6.46 -57.20
N THR A 462 21.70 7.73 -57.34
CA THR A 462 20.79 8.87 -57.48
C THR A 462 19.85 8.76 -58.67
N THR A 463 18.56 9.04 -58.48
CA THR A 463 17.79 9.77 -59.53
C THR A 463 16.70 10.63 -58.88
N SER A 464 16.78 11.89 -59.16
CA SER A 464 15.88 12.97 -58.83
C SER A 464 14.59 12.89 -59.64
N THR A 465 13.43 13.08 -59.00
CA THR A 465 12.29 13.75 -59.66
C THR A 465 11.41 14.45 -58.63
N THR A 466 11.38 15.73 -58.80
CA THR A 466 10.55 16.75 -58.14
C THR A 466 9.07 16.54 -58.46
N LYS A 467 8.19 16.48 -57.43
CA LYS A 467 6.78 16.90 -57.59
C LYS A 467 6.24 17.50 -56.29
N LYS A 468 5.58 18.61 -56.49
CA LYS A 468 4.96 19.63 -55.65
C LYS A 468 3.95 19.08 -54.61
N PRO A 469 3.76 19.74 -53.46
CA PRO A 469 2.95 19.22 -52.36
C PRO A 469 1.46 19.46 -52.57
N SER A 470 0.67 18.43 -52.29
CA SER A 470 -0.79 18.51 -52.08
C SER A 470 -1.08 18.53 -50.59
N THR A 471 -1.63 19.63 -50.12
CA THR A 471 -2.18 19.82 -48.79
C THR A 471 -3.36 18.89 -48.56
N LYS A 472 -3.18 17.82 -47.80
CA LYS A 472 -4.26 17.11 -47.12
C LYS A 472 -4.16 17.35 -45.63
N LYS A 473 -5.21 17.97 -45.11
CA LYS A 473 -5.53 18.14 -43.67
C LYS A 473 -5.42 16.78 -42.97
N PRO A 474 -4.68 16.64 -41.85
CA PRO A 474 -4.66 15.38 -41.12
C PRO A 474 -5.99 15.22 -40.43
N THR A 475 -6.77 14.27 -40.86
CA THR A 475 -7.86 13.68 -40.05
C THR A 475 -7.19 12.86 -39.00
N SER A 476 -7.21 13.33 -37.73
CA SER A 476 -6.77 12.56 -36.57
C SER A 476 -7.74 11.41 -36.35
N SER A 477 -7.38 10.23 -36.81
CA SER A 477 -8.02 8.99 -36.36
C SER A 477 -7.75 8.82 -34.87
N PRO A 478 -8.73 8.40 -34.08
CA PRO A 478 -8.50 8.11 -32.66
C PRO A 478 -7.47 6.98 -32.58
N THR A 479 -6.35 7.24 -31.89
CA THR A 479 -5.32 6.25 -31.64
C THR A 479 -5.92 5.21 -30.71
N THR A 480 -6.30 4.06 -31.26
CA THR A 480 -6.73 2.90 -30.46
C THR A 480 -5.52 2.44 -29.64
N PRO A 481 -5.66 2.23 -28.33
CA PRO A 481 -4.57 1.67 -27.52
C PRO A 481 -4.08 0.37 -28.15
N ALA A 482 -2.77 0.22 -28.28
CA ALA A 482 -2.20 -0.95 -28.91
C ALA A 482 -2.65 -2.23 -28.20
N ALA A 483 -3.25 -3.14 -28.95
CA ALA A 483 -3.62 -4.47 -28.47
C ALA A 483 -2.37 -5.35 -28.52
N GLY A 484 -1.56 -5.32 -27.45
CA GLY A 484 -0.32 -6.07 -27.39
C GLY A 484 0.28 -6.07 -25.99
N VAL A 485 1.45 -6.70 -25.85
CA VAL A 485 2.25 -6.63 -24.62
C VAL A 485 3.15 -5.40 -24.72
N ASP A 486 2.76 -4.31 -24.05
CA ASP A 486 3.43 -3.03 -24.11
C ASP A 486 4.08 -2.67 -22.77
N ASP A 487 5.15 -1.87 -22.82
CA ASP A 487 5.64 -1.14 -21.68
C ASP A 487 4.61 -0.05 -21.31
N VAL A 488 4.17 -0.03 -20.05
CA VAL A 488 3.19 0.95 -19.57
C VAL A 488 3.68 2.38 -19.77
N ALA A 489 4.99 2.63 -19.69
CA ALA A 489 5.56 3.95 -19.93
C ALA A 489 5.33 4.46 -21.35
N SER A 490 5.22 3.56 -22.34
CA SER A 490 4.90 3.94 -23.74
C SER A 490 3.44 4.34 -23.90
N ILE A 491 2.53 3.63 -23.21
CA ILE A 491 1.09 3.91 -23.23
C ILE A 491 0.78 5.28 -22.59
N CYS A 492 1.51 5.65 -21.55
CA CYS A 492 1.25 6.88 -20.79
C CYS A 492 1.74 8.16 -21.50
N LYS A 493 2.58 8.02 -22.52
CA LYS A 493 3.10 9.15 -23.32
C LYS A 493 2.27 9.42 -24.58
N ALA A 494 1.38 8.51 -24.95
CA ALA A 494 0.48 8.63 -26.10
C ALA A 494 -0.82 9.35 -25.69
#